data_edac4a1d62c8b7fb44fdd0ad8dd82dee
#
_entry.id   edac4a1d62c8b7fb44fdd0ad8dd82dee
#
_cell.length_a   1.000
_cell.length_b   1.000
_cell.length_c   1.000
_cell.angle_alpha   90.00
_cell.angle_beta   90.00
_cell.angle_gamma   90.00
#
_symmetry.space_group_name_H-M   'P 1'
#
loop_
_entity.id
_entity.type
_entity.pdbx_description
1 polymer ?
#
loop_
_entity_poly.entity_id
_entity_poly.type
_entity_poly.pdbx_seq_one_letter_code
_entity_poly.pdbx_strand_id
1 'polypeptide(L)'
;MQKNDLVTVAIEDIGVGGEGIGKVDGYTLFIKDAIIGDVVEAKIVKAKKNYGYARLMNIVTPSENRVEKPACPMARRCGGCQIQEMKYGAQLAFKEGKVRGNLERIGEVPTELLDKVMQPIVGMEEPFHYRNKAQFPIGTDKEGHIITGFYAGRTHSIIPNTDCALGVAVNQKILEIILHFMENNHISAYDEEKHKGLVRHVLIRYGFKTDEIMVCLVMNGEKLPHAEKLVDKLCKIPGMTSITISVNKAKTNVIMGNEIKLLWGQTYITDYIGNVKYQISPLSFYQVNPVQTEKLYGLALDYADLNGNETVWDLYCGIGTISLFLAQKAKQVYGVEIVPQAIDDARNNAKINDITNAEFYVGKAEEVLPEYYREYQESHGGETAHADVIVVDPPRKGCEESLLQTIVDMQPEKVVYVSCDSATLARDVKFLRESGYELKKITPVDQFPNTVHVETVVGLQRKDI
;
A
#
# COMPACT_ATOMS: atom_id res chain seq x y z
N MET A 1 -29.34 -24.10 -5.50
CA MET A 1 -27.95 -24.49 -5.80
C MET A 1 -27.32 -25.17 -4.61
N GLN A 2 -26.57 -26.25 -4.85
CA GLN A 2 -25.97 -27.09 -3.81
C GLN A 2 -24.46 -27.23 -4.04
N LYS A 3 -23.75 -27.67 -2.97
CA LYS A 3 -22.31 -27.99 -3.08
C LYS A 3 -22.12 -29.10 -4.12
N ASN A 4 -21.11 -28.95 -4.96
CA ASN A 4 -20.71 -29.81 -6.08
C ASN A 4 -21.53 -29.67 -7.36
N ASP A 5 -22.56 -28.83 -7.40
CA ASP A 5 -23.23 -28.53 -8.67
C ASP A 5 -22.24 -27.89 -9.66
N LEU A 6 -22.33 -28.29 -10.94
CA LEU A 6 -21.65 -27.66 -12.08
C LEU A 6 -22.62 -26.69 -12.74
N VAL A 7 -22.17 -25.48 -12.96
CA VAL A 7 -22.98 -24.41 -13.57
C VAL A 7 -22.16 -23.64 -14.59
N THR A 8 -22.84 -23.17 -15.65
CA THR A 8 -22.26 -22.23 -16.59
C THR A 8 -22.74 -20.83 -16.22
N VAL A 9 -21.81 -19.87 -16.13
CA VAL A 9 -22.12 -18.52 -15.69
C VAL A 9 -21.27 -17.48 -16.43
N ALA A 10 -21.92 -16.39 -16.85
CA ALA A 10 -21.23 -15.21 -17.36
C ALA A 10 -20.76 -14.33 -16.19
N ILE A 11 -19.55 -13.81 -16.31
CA ILE A 11 -18.94 -12.93 -15.29
C ILE A 11 -19.23 -11.48 -15.63
N GLU A 12 -19.93 -10.80 -14.73
CA GLU A 12 -20.44 -9.44 -14.92
C GLU A 12 -19.64 -8.41 -14.12
N ASP A 13 -18.97 -8.82 -13.01
CA ASP A 13 -18.28 -7.91 -12.11
C ASP A 13 -17.10 -8.63 -11.38
N ILE A 14 -16.32 -7.88 -10.62
CA ILE A 14 -15.22 -8.37 -9.78
C ILE A 14 -15.49 -8.00 -8.32
N GLY A 15 -15.37 -8.99 -7.44
CA GLY A 15 -15.49 -8.81 -6.00
C GLY A 15 -14.27 -8.11 -5.36
N VAL A 16 -14.43 -7.75 -4.09
CA VAL A 16 -13.38 -7.07 -3.31
C VAL A 16 -12.08 -7.88 -3.17
N GLY A 17 -12.16 -9.20 -3.29
CA GLY A 17 -11.01 -10.10 -3.24
C GLY A 17 -10.49 -10.52 -4.64
N GLY A 18 -11.04 -9.96 -5.72
CA GLY A 18 -10.66 -10.27 -7.09
C GLY A 18 -11.39 -11.47 -7.69
N GLU A 19 -12.39 -12.01 -7.00
CA GLU A 19 -13.24 -13.06 -7.55
C GLU A 19 -14.17 -12.49 -8.63
N GLY A 20 -14.30 -13.16 -9.78
CA GLY A 20 -15.34 -12.85 -10.76
C GLY A 20 -16.72 -13.07 -10.14
N ILE A 21 -17.64 -12.17 -10.40
CA ILE A 21 -19.04 -12.23 -9.95
C ILE A 21 -19.95 -12.47 -11.14
N GLY A 22 -20.79 -13.51 -11.05
CA GLY A 22 -21.85 -13.77 -12.01
C GLY A 22 -23.09 -14.31 -11.32
N LYS A 23 -24.20 -14.38 -12.05
CA LYS A 23 -25.48 -14.86 -11.51
C LYS A 23 -26.03 -15.99 -12.36
N VAL A 24 -26.62 -16.97 -11.68
CA VAL A 24 -27.36 -18.05 -12.30
C VAL A 24 -28.74 -18.11 -11.61
N ASP A 25 -29.82 -17.85 -12.36
CA ASP A 25 -31.19 -17.77 -11.84
C ASP A 25 -31.33 -16.85 -10.63
N GLY A 26 -30.63 -15.70 -10.67
CA GLY A 26 -30.61 -14.71 -9.58
C GLY A 26 -29.70 -15.05 -8.40
N TYR A 27 -29.06 -16.23 -8.39
CA TYR A 27 -28.13 -16.65 -7.36
C TYR A 27 -26.71 -16.20 -7.67
N THR A 28 -26.12 -15.36 -6.80
CA THR A 28 -24.78 -14.78 -6.99
C THR A 28 -23.66 -15.79 -6.70
N LEU A 29 -22.71 -15.90 -7.61
CA LEU A 29 -21.52 -16.74 -7.47
C LEU A 29 -20.24 -15.91 -7.51
N PHE A 30 -19.33 -16.20 -6.60
CA PHE A 30 -17.97 -15.67 -6.54
C PHE A 30 -17.00 -16.74 -7.04
N ILE A 31 -16.28 -16.47 -8.12
CA ILE A 31 -15.45 -17.44 -8.84
C ILE A 31 -14.04 -16.88 -8.97
N LYS A 32 -13.10 -17.49 -8.23
CA LYS A 32 -11.69 -17.10 -8.30
C LYS A 32 -11.12 -17.37 -9.70
N ASP A 33 -10.22 -16.49 -10.16
CA ASP A 33 -9.52 -16.56 -11.46
C ASP A 33 -10.41 -16.38 -12.71
N ALA A 34 -11.70 -16.01 -12.52
CA ALA A 34 -12.59 -15.58 -13.57
C ALA A 34 -12.61 -14.04 -13.66
N ILE A 35 -12.68 -13.48 -14.86
CA ILE A 35 -12.69 -12.04 -15.10
C ILE A 35 -13.97 -11.58 -15.82
N ILE A 36 -14.27 -10.29 -15.74
CA ILE A 36 -15.41 -9.68 -16.44
C ILE A 36 -15.41 -10.05 -17.93
N GLY A 37 -16.56 -10.52 -18.43
CA GLY A 37 -16.76 -10.93 -19.81
C GLY A 37 -16.43 -12.39 -20.11
N ASP A 38 -15.86 -13.16 -19.16
CA ASP A 38 -15.76 -14.61 -19.31
C ASP A 38 -17.13 -15.29 -19.24
N VAL A 39 -17.33 -16.35 -19.99
CA VAL A 39 -18.34 -17.38 -19.72
C VAL A 39 -17.60 -18.62 -19.22
N VAL A 40 -17.91 -19.06 -18.00
CA VAL A 40 -17.15 -20.13 -17.35
C VAL A 40 -18.05 -21.27 -16.88
N GLU A 41 -17.50 -22.49 -16.89
CA GLU A 41 -18.03 -23.61 -16.13
C GLU A 41 -17.39 -23.61 -14.75
N ALA A 42 -18.22 -23.60 -13.72
CA ALA A 42 -17.76 -23.49 -12.34
C ALA A 42 -18.43 -24.54 -11.46
N LYS A 43 -17.66 -25.12 -10.51
CA LYS A 43 -18.14 -26.07 -9.51
C LYS A 43 -18.38 -25.38 -8.20
N ILE A 44 -19.59 -25.46 -7.65
CA ILE A 44 -19.94 -24.87 -6.36
C ILE A 44 -19.19 -25.57 -5.24
N VAL A 45 -18.35 -24.83 -4.52
CA VAL A 45 -17.58 -25.35 -3.36
C VAL A 45 -18.24 -25.02 -2.03
N LYS A 46 -18.99 -23.90 -1.98
CA LYS A 46 -19.73 -23.47 -0.79
C LYS A 46 -20.99 -22.72 -1.19
N ALA A 47 -22.16 -23.24 -0.80
CA ALA A 47 -23.44 -22.59 -0.98
C ALA A 47 -23.89 -21.91 0.32
N LYS A 48 -24.44 -20.68 0.20
CA LYS A 48 -25.12 -19.91 1.23
C LYS A 48 -26.56 -19.64 0.77
N LYS A 49 -27.39 -18.98 1.58
CA LYS A 49 -28.81 -18.74 1.26
C LYS A 49 -28.96 -17.95 -0.06
N ASN A 50 -28.19 -16.86 -0.23
CA ASN A 50 -28.38 -15.90 -1.33
C ASN A 50 -27.17 -15.82 -2.29
N TYR A 51 -26.06 -16.50 -1.97
CA TYR A 51 -24.82 -16.49 -2.78
C TYR A 51 -23.97 -17.74 -2.51
N GLY A 52 -23.00 -17.98 -3.39
CA GLY A 52 -22.06 -19.08 -3.22
C GLY A 52 -20.66 -18.76 -3.72
N TYR A 53 -19.73 -19.63 -3.36
CA TYR A 53 -18.37 -19.62 -3.90
C TYR A 53 -18.21 -20.84 -4.80
N ALA A 54 -17.64 -20.62 -5.99
CA ALA A 54 -17.39 -21.69 -6.93
C ALA A 54 -15.94 -21.69 -7.41
N ARG A 55 -15.48 -22.86 -7.81
CA ARG A 55 -14.17 -23.07 -8.39
C ARG A 55 -14.30 -23.05 -9.91
N LEU A 56 -13.46 -22.26 -10.57
CA LEU A 56 -13.32 -22.26 -12.01
C LEU A 56 -12.86 -23.65 -12.49
N MET A 57 -13.64 -24.29 -13.32
CA MET A 57 -13.32 -25.58 -13.92
C MET A 57 -12.83 -25.43 -15.35
N ASN A 58 -13.53 -24.63 -16.14
CA ASN A 58 -13.20 -24.37 -17.55
C ASN A 58 -13.67 -22.97 -17.95
N ILE A 59 -12.95 -22.34 -18.88
CA ILE A 59 -13.38 -21.10 -19.55
C ILE A 59 -14.03 -21.53 -20.87
N VAL A 60 -15.35 -21.39 -20.95
CA VAL A 60 -16.15 -21.77 -22.12
C VAL A 60 -15.94 -20.75 -23.25
N THR A 61 -16.05 -19.46 -22.88
CA THR A 61 -15.77 -18.34 -23.78
C THR A 61 -14.90 -17.34 -23.03
N PRO A 62 -13.64 -17.15 -23.43
CA PRO A 62 -12.78 -16.17 -22.79
C PRO A 62 -13.24 -14.76 -23.12
N SER A 63 -13.13 -13.86 -22.14
CA SER A 63 -13.29 -12.43 -22.34
C SER A 63 -12.25 -11.90 -23.35
N GLU A 64 -12.62 -10.93 -24.18
CA GLU A 64 -11.68 -10.18 -25.02
C GLU A 64 -10.59 -9.46 -24.18
N ASN A 65 -10.89 -9.17 -22.91
CA ASN A 65 -10.01 -8.52 -21.97
C ASN A 65 -9.14 -9.51 -21.17
N ARG A 66 -9.21 -10.81 -21.45
CA ARG A 66 -8.33 -11.82 -20.84
C ARG A 66 -6.96 -11.80 -21.52
N VAL A 67 -5.89 -11.87 -20.71
CA VAL A 67 -4.55 -12.09 -21.24
C VAL A 67 -4.40 -13.56 -21.65
N GLU A 68 -3.69 -13.81 -22.73
CA GLU A 68 -3.44 -15.18 -23.21
C GLU A 68 -2.55 -15.95 -22.19
N LYS A 69 -1.52 -15.28 -21.68
CA LYS A 69 -0.59 -15.84 -20.69
C LYS A 69 -0.24 -14.80 -19.66
N PRO A 70 -0.54 -15.03 -18.36
CA PRO A 70 -0.11 -14.15 -17.29
C PRO A 70 1.42 -14.03 -17.24
N ALA A 71 1.94 -12.84 -16.90
CA ALA A 71 3.37 -12.59 -16.79
C ALA A 71 4.02 -13.44 -15.67
N CYS A 72 3.28 -13.70 -14.59
CA CYS A 72 3.72 -14.57 -13.51
C CYS A 72 3.03 -15.95 -13.60
N PRO A 73 3.76 -17.05 -13.73
CA PRO A 73 3.18 -18.40 -13.81
C PRO A 73 2.53 -18.83 -12.49
N MET A 74 2.83 -18.12 -11.38
CA MET A 74 2.28 -18.39 -10.05
C MET A 74 1.03 -17.55 -9.75
N ALA A 75 0.54 -16.70 -10.66
CA ALA A 75 -0.55 -15.73 -10.42
C ALA A 75 -1.80 -16.36 -9.78
N ARG A 76 -2.24 -17.54 -10.25
CA ARG A 76 -3.40 -18.25 -9.72
C ARG A 76 -3.18 -18.91 -8.35
N ARG A 77 -1.94 -19.21 -8.00
CA ARG A 77 -1.57 -19.91 -6.75
C ARG A 77 -1.17 -18.94 -5.66
N CYS A 78 -0.42 -17.89 -6.03
CA CYS A 78 0.05 -16.84 -5.15
C CYS A 78 -1.11 -15.91 -4.75
N GLY A 79 -1.11 -15.40 -3.51
CA GLY A 79 -2.09 -14.44 -3.02
C GLY A 79 -1.81 -12.98 -3.37
N GLY A 80 -0.71 -12.70 -4.07
CA GLY A 80 -0.24 -11.32 -4.32
C GLY A 80 -0.99 -10.57 -5.41
N CYS A 81 -1.35 -11.25 -6.51
CA CYS A 81 -2.07 -10.67 -7.64
C CYS A 81 -3.46 -11.27 -7.75
N GLN A 82 -4.50 -10.43 -7.84
CA GLN A 82 -5.88 -10.89 -7.92
C GLN A 82 -6.46 -10.79 -9.33
N ILE A 83 -5.98 -9.86 -10.16
CA ILE A 83 -6.55 -9.55 -11.48
C ILE A 83 -5.50 -9.55 -12.61
N GLN A 84 -4.37 -10.26 -12.44
CA GLN A 84 -3.32 -10.36 -13.47
C GLN A 84 -3.79 -11.07 -14.75
N GLU A 85 -4.91 -11.78 -14.69
CA GLU A 85 -5.57 -12.40 -15.85
C GLU A 85 -6.26 -11.38 -16.79
N MET A 86 -6.41 -10.12 -16.33
CA MET A 86 -7.01 -9.04 -17.12
C MET A 86 -5.94 -8.22 -17.83
N LYS A 87 -6.22 -7.83 -19.09
CA LYS A 87 -5.45 -6.81 -19.79
C LYS A 87 -5.42 -5.51 -18.98
N TYR A 88 -4.30 -4.78 -19.02
CA TYR A 88 -4.09 -3.65 -18.14
C TYR A 88 -5.16 -2.55 -18.29
N GLY A 89 -5.57 -2.22 -19.52
CA GLY A 89 -6.67 -1.27 -19.73
C GLY A 89 -7.99 -1.67 -19.05
N ALA A 90 -8.30 -2.97 -19.02
CA ALA A 90 -9.49 -3.48 -18.32
C ALA A 90 -9.34 -3.42 -16.80
N GLN A 91 -8.11 -3.61 -16.26
CA GLN A 91 -7.84 -3.39 -14.84
C GLN A 91 -8.10 -1.93 -14.45
N LEU A 92 -7.67 -0.98 -15.27
CA LEU A 92 -7.89 0.45 -15.04
C LEU A 92 -9.38 0.79 -15.06
N ALA A 93 -10.13 0.33 -16.07
CA ALA A 93 -11.57 0.56 -16.16
C ALA A 93 -12.34 -0.02 -14.96
N PHE A 94 -11.96 -1.24 -14.51
CA PHE A 94 -12.53 -1.85 -13.32
C PHE A 94 -12.27 -1.00 -12.06
N LYS A 95 -11.04 -0.53 -11.85
CA LYS A 95 -10.66 0.28 -10.68
C LYS A 95 -11.36 1.65 -10.66
N GLU A 96 -11.44 2.31 -11.81
CA GLU A 96 -12.16 3.56 -11.97
C GLU A 96 -13.66 3.38 -11.66
N GLY A 97 -14.28 2.35 -12.24
CA GLY A 97 -15.68 2.00 -11.98
C GLY A 97 -15.94 1.65 -10.51
N LYS A 98 -14.99 0.99 -9.84
CA LYS A 98 -15.08 0.67 -8.39
C LYS A 98 -15.10 1.94 -7.54
N VAL A 99 -14.20 2.90 -7.81
CA VAL A 99 -14.17 4.18 -7.08
C VAL A 99 -15.47 4.94 -7.30
N ARG A 100 -15.89 5.09 -8.56
CA ARG A 100 -17.15 5.74 -8.94
C ARG A 100 -18.34 5.12 -8.23
N GLY A 101 -18.49 3.81 -8.33
CA GLY A 101 -19.62 3.10 -7.74
C GLY A 101 -19.67 3.17 -6.20
N ASN A 102 -18.52 3.26 -5.51
CA ASN A 102 -18.50 3.48 -4.07
C ASN A 102 -18.90 4.91 -3.70
N LEU A 103 -18.44 5.91 -4.44
CA LEU A 103 -18.84 7.30 -4.24
C LEU A 103 -20.33 7.52 -4.50
N GLU A 104 -20.91 6.88 -5.51
CA GLU A 104 -22.35 6.93 -5.79
C GLU A 104 -23.18 6.25 -4.69
N ARG A 105 -22.84 5.01 -4.33
CA ARG A 105 -23.66 4.17 -3.44
C ARG A 105 -23.45 4.45 -1.96
N ILE A 106 -22.21 4.68 -1.53
CA ILE A 106 -21.86 4.90 -0.13
C ILE A 106 -21.75 6.41 0.16
N GLY A 107 -21.06 7.13 -0.73
CA GLY A 107 -20.84 8.57 -0.62
C GLY A 107 -22.07 9.41 -0.97
N GLU A 108 -23.10 8.81 -1.56
CA GLU A 108 -24.31 9.47 -2.04
C GLU A 108 -23.99 10.71 -2.92
N VAL A 109 -22.92 10.57 -3.72
CA VAL A 109 -22.50 11.61 -4.65
C VAL A 109 -23.34 11.49 -5.92
N PRO A 110 -24.05 12.56 -6.33
CA PRO A 110 -24.85 12.54 -7.56
C PRO A 110 -23.99 12.26 -8.79
N THR A 111 -24.50 11.43 -9.71
CA THR A 111 -23.83 11.04 -10.96
C THR A 111 -23.38 12.27 -11.76
N GLU A 112 -24.21 13.30 -11.86
CA GLU A 112 -23.92 14.53 -12.60
C GLU A 112 -22.77 15.32 -11.96
N LEU A 113 -22.57 15.20 -10.64
CA LEU A 113 -21.43 15.81 -9.97
C LEU A 113 -20.17 15.00 -10.25
N LEU A 114 -20.23 13.66 -10.17
CA LEU A 114 -19.10 12.80 -10.49
C LEU A 114 -18.61 13.00 -11.94
N ASP A 115 -19.54 13.15 -12.90
CA ASP A 115 -19.19 13.42 -14.30
C ASP A 115 -18.41 14.72 -14.49
N LYS A 116 -18.55 15.69 -13.55
CA LYS A 116 -17.85 16.97 -13.59
C LYS A 116 -16.49 16.94 -12.88
N VAL A 117 -16.38 16.20 -11.77
CA VAL A 117 -15.23 16.31 -10.86
C VAL A 117 -14.27 15.11 -10.92
N MET A 118 -14.75 13.96 -11.43
CA MET A 118 -13.92 12.75 -11.51
C MET A 118 -13.06 12.78 -12.75
N GLN A 119 -11.74 12.66 -12.54
CA GLN A 119 -10.75 12.57 -13.60
C GLN A 119 -10.50 11.11 -13.99
N PRO A 120 -10.00 10.83 -15.21
CA PRO A 120 -9.58 9.49 -15.58
C PRO A 120 -8.53 8.92 -14.63
N ILE A 121 -8.55 7.62 -14.43
CA ILE A 121 -7.58 6.94 -13.59
C ILE A 121 -6.15 7.10 -14.12
N VAL A 122 -5.21 7.41 -13.23
CA VAL A 122 -3.78 7.51 -13.55
C VAL A 122 -3.16 6.12 -13.52
N GLY A 123 -2.88 5.54 -14.70
CA GLY A 123 -2.22 4.25 -14.86
C GLY A 123 -0.69 4.35 -14.92
N MET A 124 -0.06 3.19 -15.08
CA MET A 124 1.38 3.03 -15.34
C MET A 124 1.64 2.69 -16.81
N GLU A 125 2.79 3.09 -17.33
CA GLU A 125 3.27 2.62 -18.63
C GLU A 125 3.74 1.17 -18.54
N GLU A 126 4.52 0.85 -17.49
CA GLU A 126 5.02 -0.50 -17.19
C GLU A 126 4.41 -1.02 -15.88
N PRO A 127 3.31 -1.81 -15.92
CA PRO A 127 2.58 -2.25 -14.72
C PRO A 127 3.24 -3.46 -14.02
N PHE A 128 4.51 -3.70 -14.26
CA PHE A 128 5.32 -4.75 -13.65
C PHE A 128 6.61 -4.16 -13.07
N HIS A 129 7.34 -4.95 -12.26
CA HIS A 129 8.63 -4.59 -11.67
C HIS A 129 8.65 -3.26 -10.90
N TYR A 130 7.50 -2.80 -10.42
CA TYR A 130 7.34 -1.50 -9.77
C TYR A 130 7.56 -1.53 -8.25
N ARG A 131 7.55 -2.72 -7.62
CA ARG A 131 7.63 -2.80 -6.15
C ARG A 131 9.05 -2.64 -5.66
N ASN A 132 9.28 -1.55 -4.94
CA ASN A 132 10.57 -1.27 -4.29
C ASN A 132 10.77 -2.01 -2.96
N LYS A 133 9.76 -2.72 -2.48
CA LYS A 133 9.80 -3.48 -1.22
C LYS A 133 9.11 -4.82 -1.38
N ALA A 134 9.77 -5.88 -0.94
CA ALA A 134 9.15 -7.19 -0.80
C ALA A 134 9.61 -7.88 0.50
N GLN A 135 8.71 -8.65 1.11
CA GLN A 135 8.96 -9.46 2.30
C GLN A 135 8.68 -10.91 1.93
N PHE A 136 9.72 -11.72 1.90
CA PHE A 136 9.67 -13.10 1.48
C PHE A 136 9.72 -14.03 2.69
N PRO A 137 8.67 -14.81 2.98
CA PRO A 137 8.75 -15.85 3.99
C PRO A 137 9.77 -16.92 3.62
N ILE A 138 10.47 -17.43 4.61
CA ILE A 138 11.38 -18.57 4.48
C ILE A 138 10.74 -19.76 5.18
N GLY A 139 10.71 -20.89 4.49
CA GLY A 139 10.16 -22.13 5.03
C GLY A 139 10.86 -23.37 4.44
N THR A 140 10.27 -24.52 4.66
CA THR A 140 10.71 -25.78 4.07
C THR A 140 9.61 -26.45 3.27
N ASP A 141 9.98 -27.11 2.17
CA ASP A 141 9.07 -27.99 1.45
C ASP A 141 8.87 -29.32 2.17
N LYS A 142 8.13 -30.24 1.54
CA LYS A 142 7.85 -31.57 2.12
C LYS A 142 9.10 -32.47 2.14
N GLU A 143 10.06 -32.21 1.29
CA GLU A 143 11.33 -32.90 1.17
C GLU A 143 12.38 -32.34 2.15
N GLY A 144 12.10 -31.20 2.81
CA GLY A 144 13.00 -30.54 3.76
C GLY A 144 13.92 -29.51 3.14
N HIS A 145 13.80 -29.20 1.84
CA HIS A 145 14.57 -28.12 1.20
C HIS A 145 14.06 -26.76 1.64
N ILE A 146 14.98 -25.81 1.77
CA ILE A 146 14.62 -24.43 2.12
C ILE A 146 14.00 -23.75 0.90
N ILE A 147 12.82 -23.19 1.10
CA ILE A 147 12.06 -22.46 0.06
C ILE A 147 11.74 -21.06 0.49
N THR A 148 11.53 -20.18 -0.50
CA THR A 148 11.02 -18.83 -0.31
C THR A 148 10.06 -18.47 -1.43
N GLY A 149 9.23 -17.45 -1.20
CA GLY A 149 8.23 -16.99 -2.17
C GLY A 149 7.17 -16.16 -1.49
N PHE A 150 5.91 -16.45 -1.79
CA PHE A 150 4.77 -15.77 -1.17
C PHE A 150 3.72 -16.77 -0.68
N TYR A 151 2.89 -16.35 0.27
CA TYR A 151 1.82 -17.21 0.75
C TYR A 151 0.72 -17.40 -0.30
N ALA A 152 0.21 -18.62 -0.38
CA ALA A 152 -1.03 -18.89 -1.08
C ALA A 152 -2.18 -18.12 -0.41
N GLY A 153 -3.11 -17.63 -1.21
CA GLY A 153 -4.23 -16.82 -0.68
C GLY A 153 -4.96 -17.48 0.49
N ARG A 154 -5.12 -16.74 1.58
CA ARG A 154 -5.78 -17.16 2.83
C ARG A 154 -5.10 -18.33 3.57
N THR A 155 -3.82 -18.57 3.32
CA THR A 155 -3.03 -19.60 4.00
C THR A 155 -1.63 -19.08 4.31
N HIS A 156 -0.86 -19.85 5.10
CA HIS A 156 0.56 -19.65 5.34
C HIS A 156 1.44 -20.63 4.54
N SER A 157 0.84 -21.33 3.56
CA SER A 157 1.61 -22.20 2.68
C SER A 157 2.42 -21.37 1.68
N ILE A 158 3.73 -21.52 1.67
CA ILE A 158 4.62 -20.80 0.75
C ILE A 158 4.48 -21.39 -0.65
N ILE A 159 4.21 -20.55 -1.63
CA ILE A 159 4.34 -20.85 -3.05
C ILE A 159 5.74 -20.45 -3.46
N PRO A 160 6.63 -21.41 -3.77
CA PRO A 160 8.01 -21.11 -4.15
C PRO A 160 8.04 -20.19 -5.37
N ASN A 161 8.67 -19.02 -5.20
CA ASN A 161 8.81 -18.04 -6.26
C ASN A 161 9.88 -17.00 -5.88
N THR A 162 11.03 -17.05 -6.52
CA THR A 162 12.10 -16.06 -6.38
C THR A 162 12.03 -14.95 -7.42
N ASP A 163 11.30 -15.18 -8.53
CA ASP A 163 11.12 -14.25 -9.65
C ASP A 163 9.68 -13.74 -9.69
N CYS A 164 9.40 -12.73 -8.88
CA CYS A 164 8.07 -12.10 -8.83
C CYS A 164 7.98 -11.00 -9.88
N ALA A 165 7.04 -11.11 -10.81
CA ALA A 165 6.82 -10.13 -11.87
C ALA A 165 6.48 -8.70 -11.38
N LEU A 166 6.09 -8.51 -10.11
CA LEU A 166 5.88 -7.18 -9.53
C LEU A 166 7.12 -6.60 -8.87
N GLY A 167 8.06 -7.46 -8.44
CA GLY A 167 9.30 -7.06 -7.77
C GLY A 167 10.40 -6.67 -8.72
N VAL A 168 11.40 -5.97 -8.21
CA VAL A 168 12.62 -5.66 -8.97
C VAL A 168 13.43 -6.92 -9.28
N ALA A 169 14.06 -6.96 -10.45
CA ALA A 169 14.75 -8.17 -10.93
C ALA A 169 15.89 -8.66 -10.01
N VAL A 170 16.54 -7.74 -9.28
CA VAL A 170 17.64 -8.09 -8.37
C VAL A 170 17.20 -8.98 -7.20
N ASN A 171 15.89 -9.01 -6.86
CA ASN A 171 15.34 -9.86 -5.80
C ASN A 171 15.69 -11.33 -6.01
N GLN A 172 15.57 -11.84 -7.24
CA GLN A 172 15.87 -13.23 -7.55
C GLN A 172 17.30 -13.60 -7.15
N LYS A 173 18.27 -12.82 -7.59
CA LYS A 173 19.69 -13.05 -7.28
C LYS A 173 19.98 -13.01 -5.78
N ILE A 174 19.38 -12.05 -5.06
CA ILE A 174 19.52 -11.93 -3.60
C ILE A 174 18.97 -13.17 -2.90
N LEU A 175 17.76 -13.60 -3.27
CA LEU A 175 17.12 -14.76 -2.67
C LEU A 175 17.88 -16.06 -2.94
N GLU A 176 18.37 -16.26 -4.17
CA GLU A 176 19.20 -17.42 -4.52
C GLU A 176 20.49 -17.47 -3.67
N ILE A 177 21.16 -16.33 -3.47
CA ILE A 177 22.34 -16.24 -2.60
C ILE A 177 22.00 -16.63 -1.16
N ILE A 178 20.85 -16.13 -0.63
CA ILE A 178 20.43 -16.41 0.74
C ILE A 178 20.06 -17.88 0.92
N LEU A 179 19.30 -18.47 -0.01
CA LEU A 179 18.91 -19.88 0.05
C LEU A 179 20.14 -20.79 0.02
N HIS A 180 21.06 -20.59 -0.92
CA HIS A 180 22.33 -21.34 -0.98
C HIS A 180 23.20 -21.15 0.28
N PHE A 181 23.24 -19.93 0.83
CA PHE A 181 23.96 -19.68 2.08
C PHE A 181 23.35 -20.49 3.24
N MET A 182 22.02 -20.49 3.36
CA MET A 182 21.32 -21.22 4.42
C MET A 182 21.56 -22.73 4.30
N GLU A 183 21.43 -23.30 3.11
CA GLU A 183 21.67 -24.72 2.86
C GLU A 183 23.10 -25.11 3.19
N ASN A 184 24.09 -24.40 2.64
CA ASN A 184 25.51 -24.70 2.80
C ASN A 184 26.06 -24.53 4.22
N ASN A 185 25.39 -23.74 5.06
CA ASN A 185 25.81 -23.51 6.45
C ASN A 185 24.80 -24.07 7.47
N HIS A 186 23.85 -24.91 7.03
CA HIS A 186 22.86 -25.57 7.87
C HIS A 186 22.04 -24.59 8.72
N ILE A 187 21.71 -23.43 8.15
CA ILE A 187 20.84 -22.43 8.79
C ILE A 187 19.39 -22.83 8.61
N SER A 188 18.68 -23.02 9.70
CA SER A 188 17.29 -23.49 9.67
C SER A 188 16.30 -22.40 9.26
N ALA A 189 15.31 -22.76 8.43
CA ALA A 189 14.09 -21.98 8.23
C ALA A 189 13.21 -22.03 9.49
N TYR A 190 12.47 -20.95 9.75
CA TYR A 190 11.51 -20.90 10.86
C TYR A 190 10.23 -21.65 10.52
N ASP A 191 9.81 -22.51 11.43
CA ASP A 191 8.55 -23.25 11.39
C ASP A 191 7.56 -22.52 12.31
N GLU A 192 6.52 -21.93 11.74
CA GLU A 192 5.51 -21.14 12.49
C GLU A 192 4.68 -21.99 13.44
N GLU A 193 4.42 -23.27 13.13
CA GLU A 193 3.62 -24.16 13.97
C GLU A 193 4.40 -24.61 15.20
N LYS A 194 5.68 -24.97 15.01
CA LYS A 194 6.56 -25.44 16.09
C LYS A 194 7.29 -24.31 16.81
N HIS A 195 7.29 -23.10 16.25
CA HIS A 195 8.08 -21.94 16.71
C HIS A 195 9.58 -22.27 16.88
N LYS A 196 10.12 -22.98 15.91
CA LYS A 196 11.52 -23.40 15.87
C LYS A 196 12.16 -23.00 14.53
N GLY A 197 13.50 -22.90 14.54
CA GLY A 197 14.24 -22.44 13.38
C GLY A 197 14.63 -20.97 13.51
N LEU A 198 15.53 -20.51 12.64
CA LEU A 198 16.21 -19.23 12.80
C LEU A 198 15.67 -18.14 11.86
N VAL A 199 15.69 -18.37 10.54
CA VAL A 199 15.31 -17.32 9.55
C VAL A 199 13.83 -17.41 9.22
N ARG A 200 13.12 -16.31 9.47
CA ARG A 200 11.65 -16.20 9.27
C ARG A 200 11.31 -15.60 7.91
N HIS A 201 11.91 -14.46 7.59
CA HIS A 201 11.64 -13.71 6.36
C HIS A 201 12.91 -13.03 5.87
N VAL A 202 12.88 -12.65 4.60
CA VAL A 202 13.83 -11.72 3.99
C VAL A 202 13.05 -10.49 3.54
N LEU A 203 13.41 -9.32 4.06
CA LEU A 203 12.96 -8.03 3.54
C LEU A 203 14.01 -7.54 2.54
N ILE A 204 13.59 -7.18 1.33
CA ILE A 204 14.43 -6.51 0.34
C ILE A 204 13.78 -5.16 0.03
N ARG A 205 14.59 -4.09 0.02
CA ARG A 205 14.21 -2.76 -0.47
C ARG A 205 15.17 -2.31 -1.56
N TYR A 206 14.64 -1.56 -2.49
CA TYR A 206 15.38 -1.04 -3.64
C TYR A 206 15.04 0.45 -3.84
N GLY A 207 16.04 1.30 -3.92
CA GLY A 207 15.91 2.72 -4.25
C GLY A 207 15.84 2.90 -5.77
N PHE A 208 14.71 3.36 -6.30
CA PHE A 208 14.49 3.47 -7.75
C PHE A 208 15.28 4.60 -8.40
N LYS A 209 15.63 5.63 -7.65
CA LYS A 209 16.44 6.76 -8.14
C LYS A 209 17.93 6.61 -7.81
N THR A 210 18.29 5.74 -6.88
CA THR A 210 19.66 5.62 -6.35
C THR A 210 20.29 4.26 -6.65
N ASP A 211 19.51 3.26 -7.04
CA ASP A 211 19.91 1.86 -7.15
C ASP A 211 20.44 1.25 -5.84
N GLU A 212 20.22 1.90 -4.70
CA GLU A 212 20.59 1.40 -3.39
C GLU A 212 19.76 0.19 -2.98
N ILE A 213 20.39 -0.82 -2.41
CA ILE A 213 19.75 -2.07 -1.99
C ILE A 213 19.89 -2.28 -0.49
N MET A 214 18.79 -2.62 0.15
CA MET A 214 18.76 -3.11 1.53
C MET A 214 18.28 -4.55 1.57
N VAL A 215 18.99 -5.37 2.35
CA VAL A 215 18.57 -6.73 2.72
C VAL A 215 18.48 -6.80 4.24
N CYS A 216 17.32 -7.19 4.76
CA CYS A 216 17.09 -7.41 6.18
C CYS A 216 16.58 -8.83 6.42
N LEU A 217 17.34 -9.64 7.16
CA LEU A 217 16.92 -10.96 7.60
C LEU A 217 16.08 -10.85 8.87
N VAL A 218 14.83 -11.29 8.84
CA VAL A 218 14.00 -11.39 10.03
C VAL A 218 14.25 -12.72 10.70
N MET A 219 14.69 -12.70 11.95
CA MET A 219 15.20 -13.88 12.62
C MET A 219 14.54 -14.13 13.98
N ASN A 220 14.33 -15.39 14.27
CA ASN A 220 13.97 -15.88 15.61
C ASN A 220 15.25 -16.08 16.45
N GLY A 221 16.09 -15.08 16.49
CA GLY A 221 17.37 -15.09 17.18
C GLY A 221 18.17 -13.81 16.94
N GLU A 222 19.27 -13.65 17.67
CA GLU A 222 20.03 -12.39 17.66
C GLU A 222 21.30 -12.46 16.83
N LYS A 223 21.75 -13.66 16.47
CA LYS A 223 22.99 -13.87 15.73
C LYS A 223 22.76 -14.80 14.54
N LEU A 224 23.30 -14.42 13.41
CA LEU A 224 23.36 -15.26 12.21
C LEU A 224 24.71 -15.98 12.19
N PRO A 225 24.75 -17.31 12.33
CA PRO A 225 26.00 -18.06 12.16
C PRO A 225 26.58 -17.82 10.78
N HIS A 226 27.88 -17.65 10.69
CA HIS A 226 28.63 -17.43 9.44
C HIS A 226 28.17 -16.19 8.64
N ALA A 227 27.68 -15.14 9.33
CA ALA A 227 27.15 -13.92 8.70
C ALA A 227 28.15 -13.29 7.71
N GLU A 228 29.45 -13.35 8.00
CA GLU A 228 30.53 -12.86 7.15
C GLU A 228 30.48 -13.47 5.73
N LYS A 229 30.17 -14.75 5.61
CA LYS A 229 30.07 -15.43 4.30
C LYS A 229 28.88 -14.94 3.47
N LEU A 230 27.77 -14.60 4.14
CA LEU A 230 26.60 -14.02 3.47
C LEU A 230 26.90 -12.59 3.02
N VAL A 231 27.46 -11.79 3.92
CA VAL A 231 27.88 -10.41 3.64
C VAL A 231 28.81 -10.35 2.44
N ASP A 232 29.87 -11.17 2.41
CA ASP A 232 30.84 -11.24 1.31
C ASP A 232 30.19 -11.54 -0.06
N LYS A 233 29.10 -12.31 -0.08
CA LYS A 233 28.37 -12.62 -1.31
C LYS A 233 27.43 -11.48 -1.71
N LEU A 234 26.69 -10.94 -0.77
CA LEU A 234 25.70 -9.88 -1.03
C LEU A 234 26.37 -8.56 -1.42
N CYS A 235 27.52 -8.20 -0.82
CA CYS A 235 28.27 -6.99 -1.17
C CYS A 235 28.82 -6.96 -2.61
N LYS A 236 28.83 -8.10 -3.31
CA LYS A 236 29.19 -8.18 -4.74
C LYS A 236 28.06 -7.76 -5.68
N ILE A 237 26.85 -7.57 -5.14
CA ILE A 237 25.73 -7.07 -5.90
C ILE A 237 25.88 -5.55 -6.00
N PRO A 238 25.93 -4.97 -7.21
CA PRO A 238 25.96 -3.51 -7.38
C PRO A 238 24.78 -2.86 -6.68
N GLY A 239 25.02 -1.74 -6.01
CA GLY A 239 24.01 -1.02 -5.23
C GLY A 239 23.75 -1.55 -3.81
N MET A 240 24.38 -2.65 -3.38
CA MET A 240 24.21 -3.13 -2.00
C MET A 240 24.72 -2.08 -1.00
N THR A 241 23.82 -1.59 -0.16
CA THR A 241 24.07 -0.46 0.76
C THR A 241 23.86 -0.85 2.22
N SER A 242 22.90 -1.74 2.48
CA SER A 242 22.47 -2.09 3.84
C SER A 242 22.23 -3.59 3.97
N ILE A 243 22.88 -4.23 4.95
CA ILE A 243 22.61 -5.62 5.34
C ILE A 243 22.37 -5.63 6.84
N THR A 244 21.15 -6.02 7.26
CA THR A 244 20.72 -5.96 8.65
C THR A 244 20.00 -7.24 9.09
N ILE A 245 19.81 -7.38 10.40
CA ILE A 245 18.95 -8.37 11.03
C ILE A 245 17.84 -7.64 11.78
N SER A 246 16.61 -8.12 11.63
CA SER A 246 15.49 -7.78 12.51
C SER A 246 15.23 -8.94 13.45
N VAL A 247 15.36 -8.70 14.75
CA VAL A 247 15.16 -9.72 15.79
C VAL A 247 13.67 -9.82 16.11
N ASN A 248 13.04 -10.95 15.74
CA ASN A 248 11.65 -11.22 16.04
C ASN A 248 11.47 -12.62 16.64
N LYS A 249 11.44 -12.70 17.97
CA LYS A 249 11.20 -13.92 18.75
C LYS A 249 9.71 -14.12 19.10
N ALA A 250 8.85 -13.18 18.73
CA ALA A 250 7.44 -13.21 19.09
C ALA A 250 6.67 -14.24 18.24
N LYS A 251 5.68 -14.90 18.87
CA LYS A 251 4.76 -15.84 18.24
C LYS A 251 3.52 -15.10 17.71
N THR A 252 3.73 -14.15 16.81
CA THR A 252 2.69 -13.28 16.25
C THR A 252 2.81 -13.21 14.74
N ASN A 253 1.78 -12.68 14.07
CA ASN A 253 1.77 -12.43 12.63
C ASN A 253 2.58 -11.18 12.23
N VAL A 254 3.14 -10.45 13.20
CA VAL A 254 4.02 -9.30 12.93
C VAL A 254 5.33 -9.83 12.37
N ILE A 255 5.70 -9.39 11.17
CA ILE A 255 6.90 -9.87 10.48
C ILE A 255 8.16 -9.29 11.10
N MET A 256 8.25 -7.95 11.21
CA MET A 256 9.43 -7.25 11.69
C MET A 256 9.47 -7.20 13.22
N GLY A 257 10.63 -7.43 13.80
CA GLY A 257 10.88 -7.10 15.20
C GLY A 257 11.35 -5.65 15.36
N ASN A 258 11.31 -5.14 16.59
CA ASN A 258 11.70 -3.76 16.88
C ASN A 258 13.23 -3.55 16.98
N GLU A 259 13.99 -4.61 17.23
CA GLU A 259 15.45 -4.55 17.32
C GLU A 259 16.08 -4.82 15.95
N ILE A 260 16.80 -3.82 15.41
CA ILE A 260 17.54 -3.92 14.15
C ILE A 260 19.04 -3.94 14.46
N LYS A 261 19.74 -4.96 13.95
CA LYS A 261 21.20 -5.09 14.09
C LYS A 261 21.87 -4.94 12.73
N LEU A 262 22.83 -4.06 12.64
CA LEU A 262 23.64 -3.89 11.43
C LEU A 262 24.65 -5.03 11.29
N LEU A 263 24.67 -5.65 10.11
CA LEU A 263 25.71 -6.60 9.70
C LEU A 263 26.77 -5.93 8.83
N TRP A 264 26.35 -5.06 7.92
CA TRP A 264 27.25 -4.35 7.01
C TRP A 264 26.58 -3.12 6.39
N GLY A 265 27.40 -2.11 6.09
CA GLY A 265 26.98 -0.91 5.39
C GLY A 265 26.24 0.06 6.29
N GLN A 266 25.10 0.56 5.85
CA GLN A 266 24.26 1.54 6.55
C GLN A 266 23.01 0.90 7.14
N THR A 267 22.37 1.55 8.10
CA THR A 267 21.08 1.10 8.67
C THR A 267 19.87 1.51 7.83
N TYR A 268 20.09 2.19 6.70
CA TYR A 268 19.06 2.71 5.80
C TYR A 268 19.54 2.64 4.34
N ILE A 269 18.62 2.83 3.43
CA ILE A 269 18.88 3.22 2.05
C ILE A 269 18.27 4.59 1.78
N THR A 270 18.74 5.23 0.72
CA THR A 270 18.23 6.53 0.27
C THR A 270 17.44 6.35 -1.02
N ASP A 271 16.30 7.04 -1.14
CA ASP A 271 15.57 7.17 -2.40
C ASP A 271 14.92 8.56 -2.49
N TYR A 272 14.31 8.88 -3.62
CA TYR A 272 13.69 10.18 -3.88
C TYR A 272 12.24 10.05 -4.34
N ILE A 273 11.39 10.99 -3.91
CA ILE A 273 10.09 11.27 -4.52
C ILE A 273 10.16 12.69 -5.07
N GLY A 274 10.11 12.83 -6.40
CA GLY A 274 10.46 14.08 -7.04
C GLY A 274 11.90 14.50 -6.71
N ASN A 275 12.06 15.67 -6.11
CA ASN A 275 13.35 16.21 -5.67
C ASN A 275 13.63 16.00 -4.18
N VAL A 276 12.69 15.44 -3.43
CA VAL A 276 12.84 15.23 -1.99
C VAL A 276 13.49 13.89 -1.70
N LYS A 277 14.55 13.92 -0.92
CA LYS A 277 15.37 12.79 -0.51
C LYS A 277 14.82 12.15 0.78
N TYR A 278 14.76 10.83 0.83
CA TYR A 278 14.33 10.09 2.03
C TYR A 278 15.34 9.04 2.43
N GLN A 279 15.68 8.99 3.71
CA GLN A 279 16.34 7.85 4.31
C GLN A 279 15.30 6.87 4.81
N ILE A 280 15.44 5.61 4.39
CA ILE A 280 14.42 4.57 4.58
C ILE A 280 15.07 3.42 5.34
N SER A 281 14.67 3.22 6.60
CA SER A 281 15.11 2.10 7.44
C SER A 281 14.33 0.82 7.14
N PRO A 282 14.72 -0.36 7.67
CA PRO A 282 13.91 -1.57 7.56
C PRO A 282 12.47 -1.41 8.07
N LEU A 283 12.26 -0.59 9.10
CA LEU A 283 10.96 -0.39 9.77
C LEU A 283 10.13 0.74 9.16
N SER A 284 10.75 1.67 8.41
CA SER A 284 10.04 2.82 7.85
C SER A 284 8.90 2.37 6.92
N PHE A 285 7.74 3.02 7.05
CA PHE A 285 6.74 2.97 6.00
C PHE A 285 7.20 3.85 4.84
N TYR A 286 7.24 3.31 3.64
CA TYR A 286 7.54 4.01 2.40
C TYR A 286 6.75 3.35 1.28
N GLN A 287 6.11 4.14 0.44
CA GLN A 287 5.22 3.66 -0.62
C GLN A 287 5.95 2.70 -1.56
N VAL A 288 5.31 1.57 -1.89
CA VAL A 288 5.97 0.46 -2.61
C VAL A 288 6.10 0.66 -4.12
N ASN A 289 5.43 1.66 -4.68
CA ASN A 289 5.47 2.01 -6.09
C ASN A 289 5.91 3.47 -6.23
N PRO A 290 7.22 3.76 -6.29
CA PRO A 290 7.73 5.14 -6.29
C PRO A 290 7.30 5.94 -7.51
N VAL A 291 7.13 5.30 -8.67
CA VAL A 291 6.69 5.96 -9.92
C VAL A 291 5.27 6.53 -9.76
N GLN A 292 4.35 5.73 -9.24
CA GLN A 292 2.98 6.20 -9.01
C GLN A 292 2.88 7.09 -7.76
N THR A 293 3.74 6.90 -6.77
CA THR A 293 3.78 7.77 -5.58
C THR A 293 4.12 9.21 -5.94
N GLU A 294 5.06 9.43 -6.87
CA GLU A 294 5.39 10.76 -7.34
C GLU A 294 4.18 11.44 -8.02
N LYS A 295 3.40 10.69 -8.83
CA LYS A 295 2.16 11.18 -9.42
C LYS A 295 1.06 11.42 -8.37
N LEU A 296 0.90 10.49 -7.42
CA LEU A 296 -0.08 10.58 -6.34
C LEU A 296 0.15 11.84 -5.49
N TYR A 297 1.39 12.09 -5.09
CA TYR A 297 1.75 13.28 -4.30
C TYR A 297 1.72 14.56 -5.13
N GLY A 298 2.03 14.48 -6.43
CA GLY A 298 1.81 15.58 -7.38
C GLY A 298 0.33 16.00 -7.42
N LEU A 299 -0.60 15.04 -7.50
CA LEU A 299 -2.03 15.32 -7.43
C LEU A 299 -2.45 15.91 -6.08
N ALA A 300 -1.91 15.39 -4.96
CA ALA A 300 -2.19 15.96 -3.64
C ALA A 300 -1.73 17.42 -3.53
N LEU A 301 -0.54 17.73 -4.07
CA LEU A 301 -0.02 19.09 -4.13
C LEU A 301 -0.86 20.00 -5.04
N ASP A 302 -1.29 19.50 -6.21
CA ASP A 302 -2.16 20.25 -7.14
C ASP A 302 -3.54 20.53 -6.52
N TYR A 303 -4.06 19.59 -5.71
CA TYR A 303 -5.37 19.74 -5.07
C TYR A 303 -5.30 20.65 -3.83
N ALA A 304 -4.17 20.68 -3.16
CA ALA A 304 -3.88 21.65 -2.12
C ALA A 304 -3.83 23.08 -2.68
N ASP A 305 -3.40 23.24 -3.96
CA ASP A 305 -3.38 24.51 -4.70
C ASP A 305 -2.67 25.62 -3.90
N LEU A 306 -1.42 25.34 -3.53
CA LEU A 306 -0.60 26.19 -2.66
C LEU A 306 0.10 27.30 -3.47
N ASN A 307 0.13 28.50 -2.89
CA ASN A 307 0.78 29.69 -3.47
C ASN A 307 1.96 30.25 -2.63
N GLY A 308 2.30 29.59 -1.52
CA GLY A 308 3.41 29.96 -0.64
C GLY A 308 2.99 30.74 0.62
N ASN A 309 1.70 30.95 0.85
CA ASN A 309 1.19 31.65 2.02
C ASN A 309 0.49 30.70 3.00
N GLU A 310 0.16 29.49 2.59
CA GLU A 310 -0.69 28.57 3.33
C GLU A 310 0.06 27.85 4.42
N THR A 311 -0.64 27.64 5.55
CA THR A 311 -0.34 26.70 6.61
C THR A 311 -1.06 25.38 6.33
N VAL A 312 -0.29 24.30 6.18
CA VAL A 312 -0.77 22.98 5.83
C VAL A 312 -0.57 22.01 7.00
N TRP A 313 -1.59 21.21 7.31
CA TRP A 313 -1.49 20.10 8.24
C TRP A 313 -1.58 18.77 7.51
N ASP A 314 -0.63 17.88 7.77
CA ASP A 314 -0.60 16.49 7.30
C ASP A 314 -0.88 15.56 8.50
N LEU A 315 -2.09 15.01 8.54
CA LEU A 315 -2.62 14.31 9.71
C LEU A 315 -2.46 12.77 9.58
N TYR A 316 -1.40 12.25 9.20
CA TYR A 316 -0.91 10.87 9.16
C TYR A 316 0.45 10.88 8.44
N CYS A 317 1.35 11.74 8.87
CA CYS A 317 2.53 12.12 8.07
C CYS A 317 3.56 10.98 7.91
N GLY A 318 3.52 9.94 8.77
CA GLY A 318 4.52 8.88 8.74
C GLY A 318 5.94 9.44 8.87
N ILE A 319 6.83 9.06 7.95
CA ILE A 319 8.21 9.59 7.88
C ILE A 319 8.29 10.95 7.14
N GLY A 320 7.18 11.65 7.01
CA GLY A 320 7.08 12.97 6.39
C GLY A 320 7.03 12.98 4.86
N THR A 321 6.61 11.89 4.22
CA THR A 321 6.69 11.78 2.76
C THR A 321 5.81 12.80 2.04
N ILE A 322 4.54 12.94 2.42
CA ILE A 322 3.63 13.96 1.86
C ILE A 322 4.00 15.34 2.41
N SER A 323 4.24 15.45 3.73
CA SER A 323 4.57 16.72 4.39
C SER A 323 5.73 17.44 3.70
N LEU A 324 6.85 16.75 3.47
CA LEU A 324 8.04 17.34 2.85
C LEU A 324 7.84 17.65 1.35
N PHE A 325 6.97 16.89 0.69
CA PHE A 325 6.58 17.17 -0.69
C PHE A 325 5.75 18.45 -0.78
N LEU A 326 4.82 18.68 0.15
CA LEU A 326 4.00 19.89 0.27
C LEU A 326 4.84 21.11 0.71
N ALA A 327 5.84 20.91 1.58
CA ALA A 327 6.69 21.98 2.10
C ALA A 327 7.45 22.76 0.99
N GLN A 328 7.60 22.16 -0.20
CA GLN A 328 8.20 22.83 -1.36
C GLN A 328 7.37 24.05 -1.84
N LYS A 329 6.08 24.11 -1.53
CA LYS A 329 5.16 25.19 -1.95
C LYS A 329 4.34 25.81 -0.82
N ALA A 330 4.36 25.26 0.37
CA ALA A 330 3.66 25.80 1.54
C ALA A 330 4.50 26.88 2.24
N LYS A 331 3.85 27.78 2.97
CA LYS A 331 4.51 28.66 3.94
C LYS A 331 5.05 27.85 5.11
N GLN A 332 4.20 26.98 5.66
CA GLN A 332 4.51 26.13 6.82
C GLN A 332 3.76 24.81 6.67
N VAL A 333 4.38 23.71 7.02
CA VAL A 333 3.74 22.38 7.11
C VAL A 333 3.89 21.84 8.52
N TYR A 334 2.81 21.30 9.07
CA TYR A 334 2.79 20.58 10.33
C TYR A 334 2.37 19.14 10.08
N GLY A 335 3.24 18.20 10.44
CA GLY A 335 2.97 16.76 10.33
C GLY A 335 2.63 16.14 11.69
N VAL A 336 1.61 15.29 11.74
CA VAL A 336 1.22 14.55 12.94
C VAL A 336 1.23 13.06 12.67
N GLU A 337 1.86 12.30 13.58
CA GLU A 337 1.94 10.84 13.51
C GLU A 337 2.00 10.25 14.93
N ILE A 338 1.32 9.14 15.13
CA ILE A 338 1.26 8.47 16.44
C ILE A 338 2.54 7.70 16.78
N VAL A 339 3.34 7.33 15.80
CA VAL A 339 4.57 6.52 15.96
C VAL A 339 5.78 7.43 16.17
N PRO A 340 6.38 7.49 17.37
CA PRO A 340 7.50 8.40 17.66
C PRO A 340 8.69 8.21 16.71
N GLN A 341 9.06 6.96 16.39
CA GLN A 341 10.17 6.67 15.49
C GLN A 341 9.95 7.25 14.08
N ALA A 342 8.71 7.24 13.59
CA ALA A 342 8.38 7.82 12.29
C ALA A 342 8.56 9.34 12.29
N ILE A 343 8.24 10.01 13.40
CA ILE A 343 8.49 11.44 13.58
C ILE A 343 9.99 11.76 13.63
N ASP A 344 10.80 10.93 14.28
CA ASP A 344 12.26 11.11 14.27
C ASP A 344 12.81 10.96 12.84
N ASP A 345 12.33 9.98 12.09
CA ASP A 345 12.66 9.79 10.67
C ASP A 345 12.20 11.01 9.83
N ALA A 346 11.00 11.56 10.08
CA ALA A 346 10.48 12.73 9.38
C ALA A 346 11.35 13.98 9.63
N ARG A 347 11.74 14.22 10.88
CA ARG A 347 12.66 15.33 11.24
C ARG A 347 14.03 15.17 10.59
N ASN A 348 14.56 13.95 10.56
CA ASN A 348 15.81 13.66 9.85
C ASN A 348 15.66 13.90 8.34
N ASN A 349 14.55 13.46 7.73
CA ASN A 349 14.27 13.66 6.32
C ASN A 349 14.12 15.17 5.97
N ALA A 350 13.49 15.97 6.84
CA ALA A 350 13.48 17.43 6.68
C ALA A 350 14.89 18.01 6.68
N LYS A 351 15.71 17.60 7.66
CA LYS A 351 17.09 18.08 7.82
C LYS A 351 17.99 17.78 6.63
N ILE A 352 17.94 16.56 6.08
CA ILE A 352 18.79 16.16 4.94
C ILE A 352 18.38 16.81 3.62
N ASN A 353 17.23 17.48 3.56
CA ASN A 353 16.73 18.25 2.43
C ASN A 353 16.79 19.77 2.67
N ASP A 354 17.36 20.24 3.78
CA ASP A 354 17.37 21.63 4.19
C ASP A 354 15.97 22.27 4.23
N ILE A 355 14.93 21.48 4.51
CA ILE A 355 13.54 21.91 4.65
C ILE A 355 13.35 22.43 6.08
N THR A 356 13.15 23.73 6.22
CA THR A 356 13.04 24.43 7.51
C THR A 356 11.61 24.85 7.86
N ASN A 357 10.68 24.74 6.90
CA ASN A 357 9.27 25.08 7.04
C ASN A 357 8.38 23.85 7.25
N ALA A 358 8.91 22.80 7.87
CA ALA A 358 8.15 21.61 8.26
C ALA A 358 8.45 21.26 9.71
N GLU A 359 7.42 21.09 10.51
CA GLU A 359 7.49 20.67 11.92
C GLU A 359 6.65 19.41 12.14
N PHE A 360 7.07 18.57 13.11
CA PHE A 360 6.47 17.25 13.30
C PHE A 360 6.16 16.98 14.76
N TYR A 361 4.94 16.48 15.02
CA TYR A 361 4.39 16.21 16.34
C TYR A 361 4.01 14.74 16.50
N VAL A 362 4.36 14.17 17.67
CA VAL A 362 3.94 12.83 18.05
C VAL A 362 2.60 12.91 18.77
N GLY A 363 1.60 12.23 18.27
CA GLY A 363 0.29 12.15 18.93
C GLY A 363 -0.83 11.82 17.98
N LYS A 364 -2.05 11.80 18.49
CA LYS A 364 -3.24 11.69 17.66
C LYS A 364 -3.62 13.06 17.11
N ALA A 365 -3.96 13.11 15.83
CA ALA A 365 -4.26 14.36 15.15
C ALA A 365 -5.43 15.11 15.80
N GLU A 366 -6.47 14.40 16.24
CA GLU A 366 -7.64 14.95 16.94
C GLU A 366 -7.32 15.56 18.32
N GLU A 367 -6.16 15.25 18.89
CA GLU A 367 -5.68 15.82 20.15
C GLU A 367 -4.67 16.95 19.89
N VAL A 368 -3.68 16.69 19.03
CA VAL A 368 -2.56 17.62 18.73
C VAL A 368 -3.04 18.91 18.05
N LEU A 369 -3.92 18.78 17.04
CA LEU A 369 -4.36 19.93 16.26
C LEU A 369 -5.12 20.99 17.08
N PRO A 370 -6.16 20.63 17.88
CA PRO A 370 -6.85 21.60 18.74
C PRO A 370 -5.95 22.19 19.82
N GLU A 371 -5.03 21.37 20.40
CA GLU A 371 -4.11 21.83 21.44
C GLU A 371 -3.13 22.87 20.91
N TYR A 372 -2.56 22.64 19.71
CA TYR A 372 -1.68 23.59 19.04
C TYR A 372 -2.35 24.97 18.88
N TYR A 373 -3.58 25.02 18.36
CA TYR A 373 -4.26 26.28 18.12
C TYR A 373 -4.70 26.98 19.42
N ARG A 374 -5.03 26.22 20.46
CA ARG A 374 -5.28 26.79 21.79
C ARG A 374 -4.03 27.47 22.37
N GLU A 375 -2.88 26.76 22.33
CA GLU A 375 -1.61 27.31 22.81
C GLU A 375 -1.14 28.51 21.97
N TYR A 376 -1.36 28.45 20.68
CA TYR A 376 -1.08 29.59 19.79
C TYR A 376 -1.88 30.81 20.19
N GLN A 377 -3.17 30.68 20.39
CA GLN A 377 -4.05 31.77 20.78
C GLN A 377 -3.65 32.36 22.16
N GLU A 378 -3.33 31.51 23.11
CA GLU A 378 -2.87 31.95 24.46
C GLU A 378 -1.54 32.73 24.38
N SER A 379 -0.60 32.26 23.55
CA SER A 379 0.74 32.86 23.42
C SER A 379 0.76 34.13 22.54
N HIS A 380 -0.22 34.32 21.67
CA HIS A 380 -0.30 35.47 20.73
C HIS A 380 -1.41 36.44 21.07
N GLY A 381 -1.76 36.56 22.35
CA GLY A 381 -2.68 37.61 22.86
C GLY A 381 -4.12 37.48 22.37
N GLY A 382 -4.56 36.28 22.03
CA GLY A 382 -5.90 35.99 21.54
C GLY A 382 -6.03 35.99 20.00
N GLU A 383 -4.94 36.13 19.26
CA GLU A 383 -4.92 35.99 17.81
C GLU A 383 -5.26 34.57 17.42
N THR A 384 -6.18 34.39 16.45
CA THR A 384 -6.56 33.08 15.91
C THR A 384 -5.75 32.75 14.68
N ALA A 385 -5.01 31.65 14.72
CA ALA A 385 -4.44 31.05 13.53
C ALA A 385 -5.37 29.98 12.97
N HIS A 386 -5.22 29.65 11.68
CA HIS A 386 -6.04 28.66 10.99
C HIS A 386 -5.15 27.67 10.24
N ALA A 387 -5.66 26.44 10.07
CA ALA A 387 -5.18 25.56 9.02
C ALA A 387 -5.81 26.04 7.70
N ASP A 388 -5.02 26.43 6.72
CA ASP A 388 -5.55 26.76 5.40
C ASP A 388 -5.91 25.48 4.65
N VAL A 389 -5.04 24.47 4.73
CA VAL A 389 -5.22 23.17 4.09
C VAL A 389 -4.96 22.06 5.08
N ILE A 390 -5.83 21.05 5.09
CA ILE A 390 -5.61 19.79 5.80
C ILE A 390 -5.49 18.66 4.78
N VAL A 391 -4.40 17.89 4.89
CA VAL A 391 -4.13 16.69 4.09
C VAL A 391 -4.23 15.47 4.99
N VAL A 392 -4.91 14.42 4.52
CA VAL A 392 -5.02 13.13 5.23
C VAL A 392 -4.69 11.98 4.30
N ASP A 393 -3.92 11.00 4.80
CA ASP A 393 -3.66 9.69 4.17
C ASP A 393 -3.87 8.59 5.21
N PRO A 394 -5.14 8.33 5.61
CA PRO A 394 -5.45 7.41 6.69
C PRO A 394 -5.26 5.96 6.29
N PRO A 395 -5.14 5.02 7.25
CA PRO A 395 -5.15 3.59 6.98
C PRO A 395 -6.48 3.15 6.35
N ARG A 396 -6.55 1.88 5.89
CA ARG A 396 -7.73 1.31 5.18
C ARG A 396 -9.08 1.50 5.86
N LYS A 397 -9.11 1.68 7.17
CA LYS A 397 -10.37 1.95 7.92
C LYS A 397 -10.92 3.37 7.70
N GLY A 398 -10.18 4.25 7.04
CA GLY A 398 -10.49 5.66 6.90
C GLY A 398 -10.18 6.46 8.17
N CYS A 399 -10.66 7.70 8.22
CA CYS A 399 -10.55 8.54 9.41
C CYS A 399 -11.53 8.08 10.50
N GLU A 400 -11.13 8.24 11.75
CA GLU A 400 -12.07 8.15 12.89
C GLU A 400 -13.02 9.35 12.86
N GLU A 401 -14.22 9.15 13.39
CA GLU A 401 -15.26 10.21 13.40
C GLU A 401 -14.79 11.45 14.19
N SER A 402 -14.05 11.24 15.29
CA SER A 402 -13.44 12.32 16.07
C SER A 402 -12.50 13.19 15.24
N LEU A 403 -11.69 12.57 14.37
CA LEU A 403 -10.79 13.31 13.50
C LEU A 403 -11.55 14.07 12.41
N LEU A 404 -12.57 13.46 11.79
CA LEU A 404 -13.41 14.15 10.82
C LEU A 404 -14.11 15.37 11.43
N GLN A 405 -14.60 15.24 12.68
CA GLN A 405 -15.19 16.36 13.42
C GLN A 405 -14.14 17.45 13.71
N THR A 406 -12.93 17.06 14.13
CA THR A 406 -11.82 18.01 14.32
C THR A 406 -11.51 18.80 13.05
N ILE A 407 -11.47 18.13 11.88
CA ILE A 407 -11.25 18.80 10.59
C ILE A 407 -12.37 19.84 10.34
N VAL A 408 -13.63 19.48 10.59
CA VAL A 408 -14.76 20.40 10.43
C VAL A 408 -14.67 21.58 11.38
N ASP A 409 -14.32 21.34 12.64
CA ASP A 409 -14.20 22.39 13.69
C ASP A 409 -13.06 23.37 13.40
N MET A 410 -11.96 22.89 12.81
CA MET A 410 -10.83 23.72 12.38
C MET A 410 -11.12 24.55 11.13
N GLN A 411 -12.16 24.24 10.39
CA GLN A 411 -12.64 25.00 9.23
C GLN A 411 -11.56 25.31 8.17
N PRO A 412 -10.71 24.37 7.74
CA PRO A 412 -9.74 24.65 6.69
C PRO A 412 -10.48 25.05 5.40
N GLU A 413 -9.82 25.88 4.57
CA GLU A 413 -10.37 26.25 3.26
C GLU A 413 -10.46 25.02 2.35
N LYS A 414 -9.44 24.14 2.42
CA LYS A 414 -9.35 22.95 1.60
C LYS A 414 -9.02 21.71 2.43
N VAL A 415 -9.58 20.59 2.00
CA VAL A 415 -9.21 19.26 2.51
C VAL A 415 -8.76 18.41 1.31
N VAL A 416 -7.55 17.85 1.40
CA VAL A 416 -7.03 16.88 0.43
C VAL A 416 -7.02 15.51 1.09
N TYR A 417 -7.77 14.58 0.54
CA TYR A 417 -7.89 13.23 1.06
C TYR A 417 -7.22 12.24 0.10
N VAL A 418 -6.16 11.58 0.53
CA VAL A 418 -5.52 10.44 -0.14
C VAL A 418 -6.05 9.17 0.51
N SER A 419 -6.46 8.16 -0.27
CA SER A 419 -7.06 6.95 0.28
C SER A 419 -6.74 5.70 -0.51
N CYS A 420 -6.37 4.65 0.21
CA CYS A 420 -6.17 3.30 -0.34
C CYS A 420 -7.45 2.42 -0.33
N ASP A 421 -8.58 2.92 0.20
CA ASP A 421 -9.86 2.21 0.23
C ASP A 421 -11.02 3.14 -0.16
N SER A 422 -11.58 2.93 -1.34
CA SER A 422 -12.64 3.79 -1.88
C SER A 422 -13.98 3.69 -1.16
N ALA A 423 -14.22 2.64 -0.35
CA ALA A 423 -15.46 2.51 0.40
C ALA A 423 -15.43 3.37 1.67
N THR A 424 -14.32 3.34 2.42
CA THR A 424 -14.13 4.21 3.59
C THR A 424 -13.96 5.68 3.16
N LEU A 425 -13.25 5.93 2.05
CA LEU A 425 -13.20 7.26 1.44
C LEU A 425 -14.60 7.82 1.16
N ALA A 426 -15.47 7.03 0.52
CA ALA A 426 -16.82 7.45 0.19
C ALA A 426 -17.65 7.81 1.43
N ARG A 427 -17.51 7.05 2.52
CA ARG A 427 -18.11 7.34 3.83
C ARG A 427 -17.64 8.70 4.37
N ASP A 428 -16.33 8.91 4.38
CA ASP A 428 -15.71 10.11 4.95
C ASP A 428 -15.99 11.36 4.09
N VAL A 429 -16.00 11.21 2.77
CA VAL A 429 -16.42 12.27 1.84
C VAL A 429 -17.88 12.66 2.04
N LYS A 430 -18.77 11.69 2.30
CA LYS A 430 -20.17 11.98 2.65
C LYS A 430 -20.25 12.88 3.88
N PHE A 431 -19.55 12.49 4.96
CA PHE A 431 -19.52 13.28 6.20
C PHE A 431 -19.04 14.73 5.96
N LEU A 432 -17.92 14.91 5.25
CA LEU A 432 -17.39 16.24 4.96
C LEU A 432 -18.32 17.08 4.09
N ARG A 433 -19.00 16.48 3.10
CA ARG A 433 -19.98 17.17 2.25
C ARG A 433 -21.20 17.62 3.04
N GLU A 434 -21.72 16.80 3.95
CA GLU A 434 -22.81 17.13 4.86
C GLU A 434 -22.41 18.21 5.87
N SER A 435 -21.10 18.32 6.17
CA SER A 435 -20.51 19.32 7.07
C SER A 435 -20.05 20.61 6.37
N GLY A 436 -20.47 20.86 5.14
CA GLY A 436 -20.24 22.16 4.48
C GLY A 436 -19.11 22.20 3.48
N TYR A 437 -18.51 21.06 3.10
CA TYR A 437 -17.50 21.00 2.06
C TYR A 437 -18.10 20.62 0.69
N GLU A 438 -17.54 21.18 -0.36
CA GLU A 438 -17.83 20.81 -1.76
C GLU A 438 -16.74 19.92 -2.33
N LEU A 439 -17.17 18.89 -3.04
CA LEU A 439 -16.28 18.01 -3.79
C LEU A 439 -15.84 18.72 -5.08
N LYS A 440 -14.55 18.96 -5.27
CA LYS A 440 -14.00 19.70 -6.41
C LYS A 440 -13.29 18.83 -7.44
N LYS A 441 -12.50 17.87 -6.98
CA LYS A 441 -11.72 16.98 -7.87
C LYS A 441 -11.60 15.58 -7.25
N ILE A 442 -11.60 14.57 -8.10
CA ILE A 442 -11.34 13.17 -7.73
C ILE A 442 -10.44 12.57 -8.79
N THR A 443 -9.33 11.99 -8.41
CA THR A 443 -8.49 11.21 -9.34
C THR A 443 -8.12 9.87 -8.72
N PRO A 444 -8.60 8.74 -9.28
CA PRO A 444 -8.09 7.42 -8.97
C PRO A 444 -6.67 7.25 -9.50
N VAL A 445 -5.83 6.52 -8.77
CA VAL A 445 -4.44 6.22 -9.16
C VAL A 445 -4.19 4.73 -9.00
N ASP A 446 -3.70 4.09 -10.05
CA ASP A 446 -3.32 2.67 -9.99
C ASP A 446 -1.94 2.51 -9.34
N GLN A 447 -1.90 2.64 -8.02
CA GLN A 447 -0.69 2.44 -7.18
C GLN A 447 -0.25 0.98 -7.16
N PHE A 448 -1.18 0.04 -7.37
CA PHE A 448 -0.95 -1.40 -7.22
C PHE A 448 -1.47 -2.19 -8.44
N PRO A 449 -0.86 -2.04 -9.62
CA PRO A 449 -1.19 -2.85 -10.80
C PRO A 449 -1.29 -4.34 -10.50
N ASN A 450 -2.16 -5.04 -11.22
CA ASN A 450 -2.44 -6.47 -11.06
C ASN A 450 -3.14 -6.88 -9.76
N THR A 451 -3.52 -5.91 -8.91
CA THR A 451 -4.31 -6.11 -7.70
C THR A 451 -5.64 -5.35 -7.78
N VAL A 452 -6.60 -5.68 -6.92
CA VAL A 452 -7.89 -4.97 -6.82
C VAL A 452 -7.82 -3.62 -6.10
N HIS A 453 -6.65 -3.24 -5.60
CA HIS A 453 -6.45 -2.02 -4.84
C HIS A 453 -6.28 -0.82 -5.77
N VAL A 454 -6.80 0.31 -5.35
CA VAL A 454 -6.72 1.60 -6.04
C VAL A 454 -6.57 2.69 -4.99
N GLU A 455 -5.62 3.60 -5.22
CA GLU A 455 -5.53 4.85 -4.48
C GLU A 455 -6.43 5.89 -5.11
N THR A 456 -6.88 6.86 -4.32
CA THR A 456 -7.72 7.94 -4.82
C THR A 456 -7.36 9.23 -4.11
N VAL A 457 -7.12 10.30 -4.87
CA VAL A 457 -6.95 11.66 -4.34
C VAL A 457 -8.24 12.43 -4.53
N VAL A 458 -8.72 13.06 -3.47
CA VAL A 458 -9.93 13.87 -3.47
C VAL A 458 -9.63 15.25 -2.92
N GLY A 459 -10.02 16.27 -3.66
CA GLY A 459 -9.99 17.66 -3.22
C GLY A 459 -11.39 18.14 -2.85
N LEU A 460 -11.51 18.65 -1.61
CA LEU A 460 -12.72 19.29 -1.11
C LEU A 460 -12.42 20.74 -0.74
N GLN A 461 -13.41 21.61 -0.88
CA GLN A 461 -13.32 23.03 -0.54
C GLN A 461 -14.53 23.44 0.30
N ARG A 462 -14.31 24.28 1.32
CA ARG A 462 -15.39 24.82 2.12
C ARG A 462 -16.30 25.72 1.28
N LYS A 463 -17.64 25.63 1.49
CA LYS A 463 -18.64 26.29 0.64
C LYS A 463 -18.68 27.82 0.72
N ASP A 464 -18.27 28.40 1.83
CA ASP A 464 -18.45 29.81 2.14
C ASP A 464 -17.20 30.68 1.88
N ILE A 465 -16.34 30.23 0.97
CA ILE A 465 -15.10 30.94 0.55
C ILE A 465 -15.15 31.22 -0.95
#